data_c604e35867ea656d957edbd9f417a9aa
#
_entry.id   c604e35867ea656d957edbd9f417a9aa
#
_cell.length_a   1.000
_cell.length_b   1.000
_cell.length_c   1.000
_cell.angle_alpha   90.00
_cell.angle_beta   90.00
_cell.angle_gamma   90.00
#
_symmetry.space_group_name_H-M   'P 1'
#
loop_
_entity.id
_entity.type
_entity.pdbx_description
1 polymer ?
#
loop_
_entity_poly.entity_id
_entity_poly.type
_entity_poly.pdbx_seq_one_letter_code
_entity_poly.pdbx_strand_id
1 'polypeptide(L)'
;MYQLKRIICIDSYAQGLEIDVPIDQHANFNGDNGVGKTTFLQLIPIFYGAQPGQTVRKVGARQSFVEYYLPRESSYIIYEYIRPGFAGDAQNCMVVLRGAQNNSGRQVQYIFIDSPYDRSLFMLHQADGGWASLSSTDLVSRIKRSNRIRSSWLNPSQYKEVIQFNYKSTSGADKDWLRNLNEYRTRFSLCAKSQNIEHIEKVVLGILGRAPSFEAFKDIIATIIQTDIGITDSGQSFSHLRLDHHHIHDLMESQKQLHQIEQNKEKADEKALAALKARLNKARKDAKANKGAILQGLTSY
;
A
#
# COMPACT_ATOMS: atom_id res chain seq x y z
N MET A 1 -9.78 8.28 17.65
CA MET A 1 -9.65 8.32 16.17
C MET A 1 -8.26 7.83 15.81
N TYR A 2 -8.10 7.01 14.74
CA TYR A 2 -6.81 6.58 14.20
C TYR A 2 -6.62 7.27 12.86
N GLN A 3 -5.55 8.03 12.69
CA GLN A 3 -5.37 8.84 11.49
C GLN A 3 -3.91 9.13 11.21
N LEU A 4 -3.45 8.85 9.99
CA LEU A 4 -2.19 9.34 9.48
C LEU A 4 -2.35 10.85 9.21
N LYS A 5 -1.48 11.68 9.81
CA LYS A 5 -1.56 13.14 9.71
C LYS A 5 -0.71 13.70 8.58
N ARG A 6 0.54 13.25 8.51
CA ARG A 6 1.49 13.72 7.50
C ARG A 6 2.62 12.73 7.28
N ILE A 7 3.28 12.87 6.16
CA ILE A 7 4.51 12.17 5.82
C ILE A 7 5.61 13.20 5.63
N ILE A 8 6.72 13.03 6.32
CA ILE A 8 7.89 13.87 6.20
C ILE A 8 9.04 13.05 5.61
N CYS A 9 9.64 13.55 4.54
CA CYS A 9 10.83 12.98 3.92
C CYS A 9 12.00 13.93 4.14
N ILE A 10 13.06 13.47 4.82
CA ILE A 10 14.25 14.25 5.09
C ILE A 10 15.42 13.63 4.34
N ASP A 11 16.12 14.42 3.52
CA ASP A 11 17.27 13.99 2.73
C ASP A 11 17.03 12.63 2.03
N SER A 12 15.79 12.41 1.61
CA SER A 12 15.30 11.18 0.98
C SER A 12 15.62 11.18 -0.53
N TYR A 13 14.66 10.90 -1.38
CA TYR A 13 14.82 10.97 -2.85
C TYR A 13 15.13 12.39 -3.35
N ALA A 14 14.81 13.43 -2.60
CA ALA A 14 15.26 14.80 -2.83
C ALA A 14 16.37 15.16 -1.83
N GLN A 15 17.61 15.24 -2.34
CA GLN A 15 18.80 15.44 -1.52
C GLN A 15 18.78 16.78 -0.80
N GLY A 16 19.12 16.76 0.51
CA GLY A 16 19.25 17.95 1.35
C GLY A 16 17.93 18.65 1.66
N LEU A 17 16.78 18.13 1.17
CA LEU A 17 15.48 18.74 1.37
C LEU A 17 14.68 18.02 2.47
N GLU A 18 13.89 18.81 3.18
CA GLU A 18 12.79 18.34 3.98
C GLU A 18 11.47 18.57 3.20
N ILE A 19 10.74 17.52 2.96
CA ILE A 19 9.44 17.56 2.30
C ILE A 19 8.40 17.13 3.35
N ASP A 20 7.59 18.05 3.81
CA ASP A 20 6.50 17.82 4.79
C ASP A 20 5.15 17.92 4.09
N VAL A 21 4.42 16.81 4.01
CA VAL A 21 3.13 16.73 3.32
C VAL A 21 2.04 16.32 4.30
N PRO A 22 1.15 17.24 4.64
CA PRO A 22 -0.03 16.95 5.43
C PRO A 22 -1.04 16.11 4.63
N ILE A 23 -1.62 15.09 5.27
CA ILE A 23 -2.63 14.18 4.69
C ILE A 23 -3.76 13.91 5.69
N ASP A 24 -3.99 14.82 6.60
CA ASP A 24 -4.90 14.66 7.75
C ASP A 24 -6.39 14.85 7.41
N GLN A 25 -6.72 15.34 6.20
CA GLN A 25 -8.09 15.50 5.74
C GLN A 25 -8.21 15.03 4.27
N HIS A 26 -8.35 15.98 3.34
CA HIS A 26 -8.42 15.76 1.92
C HIS A 26 -7.15 16.31 1.27
N ALA A 27 -6.20 15.44 0.98
CA ALA A 27 -4.99 15.82 0.27
C ALA A 27 -5.20 15.70 -1.23
N ASN A 28 -4.99 16.79 -1.96
CA ASN A 28 -5.02 16.83 -3.41
C ASN A 28 -3.61 17.06 -3.95
N PHE A 29 -3.06 16.06 -4.64
CA PHE A 29 -1.72 16.11 -5.22
C PHE A 29 -1.77 16.64 -6.65
N ASN A 30 -1.67 17.96 -6.80
CA ASN A 30 -1.59 18.62 -8.09
C ASN A 30 -0.13 18.90 -8.47
N GLY A 31 0.15 18.97 -9.75
CA GLY A 31 1.46 19.31 -10.31
C GLY A 31 1.74 18.59 -11.62
N ASP A 32 2.81 19.00 -12.31
CA ASP A 32 3.22 18.48 -13.60
C ASP A 32 3.65 17.00 -13.54
N ASN A 33 3.75 16.37 -14.70
CA ASN A 33 4.27 15.00 -14.78
C ASN A 33 5.74 14.97 -14.36
N GLY A 34 6.09 13.98 -13.53
CA GLY A 34 7.48 13.80 -13.05
C GLY A 34 7.83 14.47 -11.72
N VAL A 35 6.97 15.32 -11.13
CA VAL A 35 7.25 15.98 -9.82
C VAL A 35 7.22 15.05 -8.60
N GLY A 36 7.04 13.75 -8.80
CA GLY A 36 7.11 12.76 -7.71
C GLY A 36 5.79 12.44 -7.01
N LYS A 37 4.63 12.87 -7.52
CA LYS A 37 3.30 12.56 -6.92
C LYS A 37 3.11 11.07 -6.66
N THR A 38 3.30 10.25 -7.69
CA THR A 38 3.17 8.79 -7.58
C THR A 38 4.20 8.19 -6.65
N THR A 39 5.44 8.72 -6.66
CA THR A 39 6.52 8.31 -5.77
C THR A 39 6.12 8.54 -4.32
N PHE A 40 5.53 9.70 -4.02
CA PHE A 40 5.07 10.03 -2.67
C PHE A 40 3.89 9.16 -2.24
N LEU A 41 2.88 8.99 -3.10
CA LEU A 41 1.71 8.14 -2.80
C LEU A 41 2.09 6.68 -2.50
N GLN A 42 3.18 6.18 -3.07
CA GLN A 42 3.69 4.84 -2.80
C GLN A 42 4.26 4.66 -1.39
N LEU A 43 4.47 5.75 -0.64
CA LEU A 43 4.86 5.68 0.77
C LEU A 43 3.69 5.38 1.70
N ILE A 44 2.45 5.70 1.31
CA ILE A 44 1.27 5.49 2.15
C ILE A 44 1.06 4.01 2.50
N PRO A 45 1.13 3.03 1.57
CA PRO A 45 1.00 1.61 1.91
C PRO A 45 2.04 1.10 2.92
N ILE A 46 3.26 1.68 2.92
CA ILE A 46 4.32 1.33 3.87
C ILE A 46 3.90 1.63 5.30
N PHE A 47 3.23 2.75 5.53
CA PHE A 47 2.67 3.10 6.84
C PHE A 47 1.71 2.03 7.35
N TYR A 48 0.94 1.42 6.47
CA TYR A 48 -0.01 0.34 6.82
C TYR A 48 0.63 -1.06 6.85
N GLY A 49 1.95 -1.18 6.72
CA GLY A 49 2.67 -2.44 6.85
C GLY A 49 3.00 -3.16 5.54
N ALA A 50 2.85 -2.51 4.38
CA ALA A 50 3.32 -3.06 3.12
C ALA A 50 4.83 -3.25 3.13
N GLN A 51 5.29 -4.32 2.48
CA GLN A 51 6.73 -4.56 2.36
C GLN A 51 7.36 -3.51 1.44
N PRO A 52 8.50 -2.90 1.84
CA PRO A 52 9.16 -1.87 1.05
C PRO A 52 9.42 -2.26 -0.41
N GLY A 53 9.76 -3.53 -0.67
CA GLY A 53 10.00 -4.04 -2.02
C GLY A 53 8.78 -4.07 -2.95
N GLN A 54 7.56 -3.93 -2.41
CA GLN A 54 6.32 -3.92 -3.20
C GLN A 54 6.00 -2.54 -3.78
N THR A 55 6.60 -1.48 -3.24
CA THR A 55 6.26 -0.09 -3.60
C THR A 55 7.25 0.54 -4.58
N VAL A 56 8.41 -0.05 -4.76
CA VAL A 56 9.44 0.49 -5.68
C VAL A 56 9.25 -0.04 -7.09
N ARG A 57 9.32 0.86 -8.07
CA ARG A 57 9.31 0.50 -9.48
C ARG A 57 10.65 -0.11 -9.88
N LYS A 58 10.63 -1.36 -10.31
CA LYS A 58 11.74 -1.96 -11.03
C LYS A 58 11.75 -1.39 -12.47
N VAL A 59 12.33 -0.22 -12.66
CA VAL A 59 12.57 0.34 -14.00
C VAL A 59 14.08 0.35 -14.21
N GLY A 60 14.55 -0.47 -15.12
CA GLY A 60 15.98 -0.57 -15.44
C GLY A 60 16.79 -1.33 -14.38
N ALA A 61 17.94 -0.81 -13.99
CA ALA A 61 18.78 -1.38 -12.94
C ALA A 61 17.99 -1.49 -11.64
N ARG A 62 18.09 -2.63 -10.97
CA ARG A 62 17.35 -3.06 -9.79
C ARG A 62 17.57 -2.10 -8.61
N GLN A 63 16.83 -1.00 -8.56
CA GLN A 63 16.90 -0.07 -7.45
C GLN A 63 16.03 -0.60 -6.30
N SER A 64 16.63 -0.83 -5.14
CA SER A 64 15.88 -1.22 -3.94
C SER A 64 15.16 -0.01 -3.33
N PHE A 65 14.19 -0.26 -2.45
CA PHE A 65 13.52 0.82 -1.69
C PHE A 65 14.53 1.69 -0.94
N VAL A 66 15.52 1.07 -0.33
CA VAL A 66 16.55 1.79 0.45
C VAL A 66 17.42 2.66 -0.47
N GLU A 67 17.82 2.15 -1.62
CA GLU A 67 18.62 2.92 -2.58
C GLU A 67 17.86 4.12 -3.14
N TYR A 68 16.55 4.00 -3.31
CA TYR A 68 15.74 5.08 -3.87
C TYR A 68 15.29 6.10 -2.81
N TYR A 69 14.69 5.65 -1.70
CA TYR A 69 14.09 6.54 -0.71
C TYR A 69 14.99 6.87 0.48
N LEU A 70 15.94 6.02 0.79
CA LEU A 70 16.83 6.14 1.95
C LEU A 70 18.31 5.98 1.52
N PRO A 71 18.76 6.72 0.50
CA PRO A 71 20.08 6.49 -0.10
C PRO A 71 21.25 6.85 0.82
N ARG A 72 21.04 7.72 1.80
CA ARG A 72 22.08 8.21 2.71
C ARG A 72 21.80 7.80 4.16
N GLU A 73 22.80 7.89 5.03
CA GLU A 73 22.62 7.66 6.48
C GLU A 73 21.78 8.74 7.16
N SER A 74 21.70 9.92 6.53
CA SER A 74 20.88 11.05 6.92
C SER A 74 19.48 11.05 6.32
N SER A 75 19.14 10.01 5.54
CA SER A 75 17.84 9.91 4.89
C SER A 75 16.79 9.27 5.81
N TYR A 76 15.65 9.95 5.96
CA TYR A 76 14.55 9.50 6.79
C TYR A 76 13.22 9.67 6.07
N ILE A 77 12.29 8.75 6.37
CA ILE A 77 10.85 8.90 6.12
C ILE A 77 10.16 8.82 7.47
N ILE A 78 9.30 9.79 7.76
CA ILE A 78 8.63 9.89 9.04
C ILE A 78 7.12 9.96 8.78
N TYR A 79 6.37 9.10 9.45
CA TYR A 79 4.92 9.12 9.47
C TYR A 79 4.47 9.64 10.83
N GLU A 80 3.80 10.78 10.86
CA GLU A 80 3.12 11.26 12.06
C GLU A 80 1.65 10.87 11.99
N TYR A 81 1.14 10.27 13.07
CA TYR A 81 -0.23 9.79 13.16
C TYR A 81 -0.83 10.01 14.54
N ILE A 82 -2.16 10.02 14.60
CA ILE A 82 -2.92 10.12 15.84
C ILE A 82 -3.57 8.79 16.15
N ARG A 83 -3.61 8.46 17.42
CA ARG A 83 -4.37 7.35 17.98
C ARG A 83 -4.99 7.77 19.33
N PRO A 84 -6.00 7.03 19.85
CA PRO A 84 -6.46 7.19 21.21
C PRO A 84 -5.34 6.84 22.20
N GLY A 85 -5.06 7.73 23.12
CA GLY A 85 -4.18 7.48 24.27
C GLY A 85 -4.86 6.61 25.34
N PHE A 86 -4.13 6.29 26.39
CA PHE A 86 -4.63 5.47 27.51
C PHE A 86 -5.79 6.13 28.26
N ALA A 87 -5.81 7.45 28.34
CA ALA A 87 -6.89 8.24 28.96
C ALA A 87 -8.03 8.59 28.01
N GLY A 88 -7.99 8.10 26.74
CA GLY A 88 -8.97 8.42 25.72
C GLY A 88 -8.73 9.74 24.98
N ASP A 89 -7.70 10.49 25.35
CA ASP A 89 -7.20 11.67 24.67
C ASP A 89 -6.52 11.33 23.34
N ALA A 90 -6.28 12.34 22.51
CA ALA A 90 -5.56 12.16 21.26
C ALA A 90 -4.05 12.08 21.52
N GLN A 91 -3.44 10.93 21.23
CA GLN A 91 -2.00 10.72 21.33
C GLN A 91 -1.36 10.86 19.95
N ASN A 92 -0.38 11.76 19.83
CA ASN A 92 0.45 11.85 18.63
C ASN A 92 1.62 10.88 18.72
N CYS A 93 1.78 10.08 17.69
CA CYS A 93 2.89 9.15 17.54
C CYS A 93 3.59 9.39 16.21
N MET A 94 4.85 8.99 16.11
CA MET A 94 5.56 8.94 14.85
C MET A 94 6.25 7.60 14.63
N VAL A 95 6.38 7.24 13.37
CA VAL A 95 7.22 6.13 12.89
C VAL A 95 8.34 6.71 12.05
N VAL A 96 9.57 6.37 12.37
CA VAL A 96 10.75 6.80 11.62
C VAL A 96 11.34 5.61 10.90
N LEU A 97 11.54 5.77 9.58
CA LEU A 97 12.21 4.81 8.72
C LEU A 97 13.62 5.31 8.41
N ARG A 98 14.57 4.39 8.44
CA ARG A 98 15.95 4.61 7.97
C ARG A 98 16.46 3.42 7.18
N GLY A 99 17.48 3.63 6.35
CA GLY A 99 18.31 2.55 5.80
C GLY A 99 19.42 2.18 6.79
N ALA A 100 19.51 0.94 7.17
CA ALA A 100 20.59 0.46 8.04
C ALA A 100 21.34 -0.70 7.39
N GLN A 101 22.65 -0.73 7.56
CA GLN A 101 23.50 -1.81 7.09
C GLN A 101 23.36 -3.02 8.00
N ASN A 102 23.18 -4.20 7.42
CA ASN A 102 23.26 -5.48 8.11
C ASN A 102 24.09 -6.47 7.27
N ASN A 103 24.20 -7.71 7.73
CA ASN A 103 24.98 -8.76 7.05
C ASN A 103 24.47 -9.10 5.63
N SER A 104 23.20 -8.80 5.34
CA SER A 104 22.55 -9.07 4.04
C SER A 104 22.44 -7.83 3.14
N GLY A 105 23.10 -6.71 3.51
CA GLY A 105 23.01 -5.44 2.81
C GLY A 105 22.23 -4.37 3.55
N ARG A 106 21.90 -3.27 2.87
CA ARG A 106 21.10 -2.19 3.47
C ARG A 106 19.63 -2.57 3.48
N GLN A 107 19.01 -2.50 4.65
CA GLN A 107 17.59 -2.81 4.86
C GLN A 107 16.88 -1.65 5.57
N VAL A 108 15.55 -1.59 5.39
CA VAL A 108 14.70 -0.63 6.11
C VAL A 108 14.56 -1.07 7.56
N GLN A 109 14.75 -0.12 8.45
CA GLN A 109 14.45 -0.26 9.88
C GLN A 109 13.43 0.79 10.30
N TYR A 110 12.59 0.43 11.25
CA TYR A 110 11.50 1.24 11.79
C TYR A 110 11.69 1.47 13.28
N ILE A 111 11.36 2.66 13.76
CA ILE A 111 11.24 2.93 15.18
C ILE A 111 9.96 3.74 15.43
N PHE A 112 9.19 3.33 16.44
CA PHE A 112 8.06 4.10 16.94
C PHE A 112 8.52 5.06 18.03
N ILE A 113 7.97 6.26 18.04
CA ILE A 113 8.23 7.27 19.08
C ILE A 113 6.89 7.88 19.49
N ASP A 114 6.65 7.93 20.79
CA ASP A 114 5.47 8.52 21.40
C ASP A 114 5.66 10.04 21.54
N SER A 115 5.57 10.72 20.42
CA SER A 115 5.57 12.18 20.35
C SER A 115 5.16 12.66 18.95
N PRO A 116 4.68 13.93 18.82
CA PRO A 116 4.57 14.58 17.53
C PRO A 116 5.94 14.76 16.89
N TYR A 117 5.94 15.05 15.58
CA TYR A 117 7.15 15.40 14.85
C TYR A 117 7.78 16.69 15.42
N ASP A 118 9.08 16.63 15.61
CA ASP A 118 9.92 17.73 16.06
C ASP A 118 11.16 17.79 15.17
N ARG A 119 11.24 18.82 14.33
CA ARG A 119 12.34 19.01 13.37
C ARG A 119 13.71 18.96 14.07
N SER A 120 13.83 19.53 15.27
CA SER A 120 15.08 19.57 16.01
C SER A 120 15.64 18.20 16.39
N LEU A 121 14.77 17.17 16.38
CA LEU A 121 15.21 15.78 16.62
C LEU A 121 16.00 15.22 15.46
N PHE A 122 15.69 15.64 14.22
CA PHE A 122 16.21 15.07 12.96
C PHE A 122 17.21 15.98 12.25
N MET A 123 17.17 17.26 12.54
CA MET A 123 17.97 18.26 11.83
C MET A 123 18.74 19.13 12.80
N LEU A 124 19.87 19.66 12.31
CA LEU A 124 20.71 20.62 13.02
C LEU A 124 20.61 21.96 12.32
N HIS A 125 20.34 23.01 13.07
CA HIS A 125 20.44 24.38 12.57
C HIS A 125 21.89 24.75 12.36
N GLN A 126 22.23 25.20 11.16
CA GLN A 126 23.59 25.61 10.81
C GLN A 126 23.83 27.10 11.04
N ALA A 127 25.08 27.51 11.14
CA ALA A 127 25.45 28.89 11.39
C ALA A 127 25.04 29.85 10.24
N ASP A 128 24.87 29.32 9.05
CA ASP A 128 24.40 30.06 7.85
C ASP A 128 22.86 30.23 7.79
N GLY A 129 22.15 29.76 8.82
CA GLY A 129 20.69 29.79 8.89
C GLY A 129 20.00 28.59 8.23
N GLY A 130 20.77 27.70 7.60
CA GLY A 130 20.26 26.46 6.98
C GLY A 130 19.98 25.35 7.98
N TRP A 131 19.40 24.25 7.48
CA TRP A 131 19.16 23.03 8.25
C TRP A 131 19.88 21.88 7.56
N ALA A 132 20.61 21.07 8.33
CA ALA A 132 21.23 19.83 7.85
C ALA A 132 20.64 18.64 8.57
N SER A 133 20.36 17.59 7.82
CA SER A 133 19.90 16.31 8.40
C SER A 133 21.01 15.64 9.21
N LEU A 134 20.64 15.04 10.34
CA LEU A 134 21.55 14.33 11.21
C LEU A 134 21.90 12.97 10.62
N SER A 135 23.10 12.49 10.95
CA SER A 135 23.45 11.08 10.72
C SER A 135 22.57 10.15 11.54
N SER A 136 22.46 8.91 11.09
CA SER A 136 21.73 7.86 11.83
C SER A 136 22.24 7.67 13.27
N THR A 137 23.54 7.81 13.50
CA THR A 137 24.16 7.70 14.82
C THR A 137 23.77 8.85 15.75
N ASP A 138 23.79 10.08 15.21
CA ASP A 138 23.40 11.26 15.97
C ASP A 138 21.92 11.26 16.29
N LEU A 139 21.06 10.85 15.33
CA LEU A 139 19.63 10.67 15.57
C LEU A 139 19.36 9.68 16.71
N VAL A 140 20.00 8.50 16.70
CA VAL A 140 19.85 7.52 17.78
C VAL A 140 20.26 8.11 19.12
N SER A 141 21.34 8.85 19.15
CA SER A 141 21.82 9.52 20.37
C SER A 141 20.84 10.57 20.90
N ARG A 142 20.25 11.37 19.98
CA ARG A 142 19.22 12.37 20.33
C ARG A 142 17.93 11.72 20.83
N ILE A 143 17.45 10.71 20.14
CA ILE A 143 16.27 9.94 20.55
C ILE A 143 16.48 9.37 21.97
N LYS A 144 17.65 8.82 22.28
CA LYS A 144 17.98 8.32 23.62
C LYS A 144 17.95 9.43 24.67
N ARG A 145 18.52 10.61 24.37
CA ARG A 145 18.57 11.75 25.30
C ARG A 145 17.22 12.43 25.50
N SER A 146 16.32 12.35 24.52
CA SER A 146 15.02 13.02 24.59
C SER A 146 14.06 12.42 25.64
N ASN A 147 14.41 11.30 26.25
CA ASN A 147 13.61 10.55 27.24
C ASN A 147 12.18 10.25 26.75
N ARG A 148 11.95 10.21 25.44
CA ARG A 148 10.65 9.89 24.82
C ARG A 148 10.44 8.38 24.87
N ILE A 149 9.21 7.95 25.07
CA ILE A 149 8.85 6.53 24.97
C ILE A 149 9.01 6.09 23.51
N ARG A 150 9.71 4.99 23.29
CA ARG A 150 10.00 4.47 21.96
C ARG A 150 10.10 2.96 21.92
N SER A 151 9.98 2.40 20.74
CA SER A 151 10.33 1.00 20.49
C SER A 151 11.84 0.80 20.33
N SER A 152 12.29 -0.44 20.24
CA SER A 152 13.55 -0.77 19.57
C SER A 152 13.44 -0.55 18.06
N TRP A 153 14.57 -0.66 17.34
CA TRP A 153 14.56 -0.72 15.88
C TRP A 153 13.98 -2.05 15.40
N LEU A 154 12.99 -1.98 14.54
CA LEU A 154 12.19 -3.10 14.06
C LEU A 154 12.49 -3.35 12.57
N ASN A 155 12.45 -4.62 12.17
CA ASN A 155 12.41 -4.98 10.75
C ASN A 155 10.98 -4.82 10.20
N PRO A 156 10.77 -4.91 8.86
CA PRO A 156 9.45 -4.72 8.26
C PRO A 156 8.36 -5.66 8.78
N SER A 157 8.68 -6.92 9.08
CA SER A 157 7.72 -7.88 9.61
C SER A 157 7.31 -7.54 11.04
N GLN A 158 8.28 -7.20 11.88
CA GLN A 158 8.03 -6.75 13.25
C GLN A 158 7.23 -5.45 13.30
N TYR A 159 7.55 -4.50 12.40
CA TYR A 159 6.77 -3.28 12.23
C TYR A 159 5.30 -3.58 11.90
N LYS A 160 5.06 -4.45 10.91
CA LYS A 160 3.72 -4.86 10.52
C LYS A 160 2.94 -5.44 11.69
N GLU A 161 3.56 -6.31 12.50
CA GLU A 161 2.95 -6.89 13.69
C GLU A 161 2.56 -5.85 14.75
N VAL A 162 3.32 -4.76 14.89
CA VAL A 162 2.98 -3.70 15.85
C VAL A 162 1.84 -2.84 15.32
N ILE A 163 1.90 -2.41 14.05
CA ILE A 163 0.97 -1.42 13.51
C ILE A 163 -0.43 -2.00 13.28
N GLN A 164 -0.54 -3.27 12.91
CA GLN A 164 -1.79 -3.92 12.52
C GLN A 164 -2.52 -4.64 13.64
N PHE A 165 -1.85 -4.94 14.76
CA PHE A 165 -2.43 -5.76 15.82
C PHE A 165 -2.39 -5.06 17.17
N ASN A 166 -3.44 -5.24 17.99
CA ASN A 166 -3.51 -4.75 19.37
C ASN A 166 -4.08 -5.82 20.31
N TYR A 167 -3.51 -6.99 20.30
CA TYR A 167 -3.84 -8.06 21.23
C TYR A 167 -2.56 -8.68 21.82
N LYS A 168 -2.69 -9.28 23.01
CA LYS A 168 -1.58 -9.98 23.63
C LYS A 168 -1.39 -11.34 22.97
N SER A 169 -0.20 -11.59 22.45
CA SER A 169 0.22 -12.91 22.00
C SER A 169 0.88 -13.66 23.15
N THR A 170 0.63 -14.97 23.25
CA THR A 170 1.22 -15.86 24.25
C THR A 170 2.20 -16.85 23.63
N SER A 171 2.27 -16.93 22.31
CA SER A 171 3.17 -17.82 21.58
C SER A 171 4.32 -17.05 20.95
N GLY A 172 5.53 -17.48 21.21
CA GLY A 172 6.76 -16.93 20.65
C GLY A 172 7.98 -17.62 21.25
N ALA A 173 9.01 -17.84 20.44
CA ALA A 173 10.24 -18.49 20.88
C ALA A 173 11.06 -17.58 21.81
N ASP A 174 10.96 -16.25 21.63
CA ASP A 174 11.68 -15.25 22.42
C ASP A 174 10.69 -14.52 23.34
N LYS A 175 10.76 -14.82 24.65
CA LYS A 175 9.87 -14.22 25.66
C LYS A 175 10.10 -12.72 25.85
N ASP A 176 11.33 -12.25 25.71
CA ASP A 176 11.66 -10.82 25.86
C ASP A 176 11.16 -10.04 24.67
N TRP A 177 11.31 -10.56 23.47
CA TRP A 177 10.71 -9.97 22.28
C TRP A 177 9.17 -9.92 22.40
N LEU A 178 8.55 -11.01 22.82
CA LEU A 178 7.09 -11.09 22.98
C LEU A 178 6.55 -10.05 23.98
N ARG A 179 7.24 -9.84 25.11
CA ARG A 179 6.88 -8.81 26.09
C ARG A 179 6.96 -7.42 25.47
N ASN A 180 8.06 -7.10 24.80
CA ASN A 180 8.25 -5.82 24.12
C ASN A 180 7.22 -5.62 23.01
N LEU A 181 6.95 -6.66 22.20
CA LEU A 181 5.95 -6.63 21.14
C LEU A 181 4.56 -6.28 21.68
N ASN A 182 4.13 -6.91 22.78
CA ASN A 182 2.85 -6.65 23.41
C ASN A 182 2.76 -5.21 23.95
N GLU A 183 3.86 -4.68 24.48
CA GLU A 183 3.94 -3.27 24.91
C GLU A 183 3.83 -2.33 23.70
N TYR A 184 4.58 -2.60 22.62
CA TYR A 184 4.57 -1.76 21.43
C TYR A 184 3.20 -1.77 20.72
N ARG A 185 2.54 -2.93 20.63
CA ARG A 185 1.17 -3.05 20.10
C ARG A 185 0.19 -2.19 20.89
N THR A 186 0.25 -2.25 22.22
CA THR A 186 -0.64 -1.44 23.07
C THR A 186 -0.41 0.05 22.88
N ARG A 187 0.85 0.49 22.66
CA ARG A 187 1.21 1.91 22.57
C ARG A 187 1.09 2.50 21.17
N PHE A 188 1.31 1.71 20.11
CA PHE A 188 1.55 2.24 18.77
C PHE A 188 0.63 1.69 17.68
N SER A 189 -0.15 0.63 17.93
CA SER A 189 -1.01 0.04 16.90
C SER A 189 -2.10 0.99 16.41
N LEU A 190 -2.54 0.79 15.17
CA LEU A 190 -3.69 1.49 14.57
C LEU A 190 -5.04 0.85 14.91
N CYS A 191 -5.07 -0.05 15.88
CA CYS A 191 -6.27 -0.79 16.26
C CYS A 191 -6.66 -0.51 17.71
N ALA A 192 -7.94 -0.59 18.02
CA ALA A 192 -8.41 -0.65 19.38
C ALA A 192 -7.94 -1.94 20.07
N LYS A 193 -7.94 -1.93 21.41
CA LYS A 193 -7.52 -3.08 22.21
C LYS A 193 -8.31 -4.34 21.78
N SER A 194 -7.61 -5.45 21.63
CA SER A 194 -8.14 -6.74 21.19
C SER A 194 -8.65 -6.80 19.75
N GLN A 195 -8.25 -5.84 18.91
CA GLN A 195 -8.59 -5.78 17.48
C GLN A 195 -7.35 -5.92 16.61
N ASN A 196 -7.57 -6.20 15.33
CA ASN A 196 -6.56 -6.14 14.27
C ASN A 196 -7.15 -5.49 13.01
N ILE A 197 -6.25 -5.04 12.14
CA ILE A 197 -6.55 -4.55 10.78
C ILE A 197 -5.69 -5.31 9.77
N GLU A 198 -5.58 -6.62 9.98
CA GLU A 198 -4.77 -7.48 9.11
C GLU A 198 -5.12 -7.29 7.63
N HIS A 199 -4.11 -7.32 6.78
CA HIS A 199 -4.23 -7.10 5.34
C HIS A 199 -4.64 -5.70 4.87
N ILE A 200 -4.76 -4.70 5.76
CA ILE A 200 -5.06 -3.32 5.36
C ILE A 200 -4.07 -2.79 4.30
N GLU A 201 -2.79 -3.18 4.39
CA GLU A 201 -1.76 -2.80 3.42
C GLU A 201 -2.09 -3.28 2.00
N LYS A 202 -2.74 -4.44 1.85
CA LYS A 202 -3.18 -4.97 0.55
C LYS A 202 -4.29 -4.10 -0.04
N VAL A 203 -5.26 -3.69 0.79
CA VAL A 203 -6.35 -2.80 0.39
C VAL A 203 -5.77 -1.45 -0.08
N VAL A 204 -4.86 -0.87 0.71
CA VAL A 204 -4.23 0.41 0.38
C VAL A 204 -3.38 0.30 -0.89
N LEU A 205 -2.63 -0.79 -1.06
CA LEU A 205 -1.89 -1.08 -2.30
C LEU A 205 -2.81 -1.22 -3.51
N GLY A 206 -3.97 -1.83 -3.36
CA GLY A 206 -4.96 -1.97 -4.42
C GLY A 206 -5.58 -0.64 -4.84
N ILE A 207 -5.84 0.25 -3.89
CA ILE A 207 -6.42 1.58 -4.14
C ILE A 207 -5.37 2.54 -4.74
N LEU A 208 -4.16 2.56 -4.17
CA LEU A 208 -3.08 3.47 -4.58
C LEU A 208 -2.13 2.85 -5.62
N GLY A 209 -2.38 1.61 -6.00
CA GLY A 209 -1.60 0.88 -7.01
C GLY A 209 -1.70 1.54 -8.39
N ARG A 210 -0.78 1.17 -9.29
CA ARG A 210 -0.62 1.81 -10.61
C ARG A 210 -1.76 1.60 -11.58
N ALA A 211 -2.49 0.53 -11.40
CA ALA A 211 -3.68 0.22 -12.16
C ALA A 211 -4.71 -0.31 -11.16
N PRO A 212 -5.40 0.59 -10.44
CA PRO A 212 -6.52 0.19 -9.63
C PRO A 212 -7.55 -0.42 -10.58
N SER A 213 -7.58 -1.74 -10.69
CA SER A 213 -8.60 -2.45 -11.42
C SER A 213 -9.60 -3.01 -10.43
N PHE A 214 -10.86 -3.03 -10.81
CA PHE A 214 -11.90 -3.65 -10.01
C PHE A 214 -11.60 -5.14 -9.75
N GLU A 215 -10.92 -5.80 -10.70
CA GLU A 215 -10.44 -7.19 -10.54
C GLU A 215 -9.38 -7.31 -9.42
N ALA A 216 -8.37 -6.44 -9.40
CA ALA A 216 -7.37 -6.43 -8.32
C ALA A 216 -8.02 -6.16 -6.96
N PHE A 217 -9.05 -5.33 -6.90
CA PHE A 217 -9.82 -5.08 -5.67
C PHE A 217 -10.65 -6.30 -5.25
N LYS A 218 -11.30 -6.98 -6.20
CA LYS A 218 -12.00 -8.26 -5.94
C LYS A 218 -11.04 -9.31 -5.39
N ASP A 219 -9.87 -9.48 -6.00
CA ASP A 219 -8.87 -10.46 -5.57
C ASP A 219 -8.36 -10.16 -4.15
N ILE A 220 -8.20 -8.89 -3.81
CA ILE A 220 -7.82 -8.47 -2.46
C ILE A 220 -8.91 -8.82 -1.46
N ILE A 221 -10.17 -8.48 -1.75
CA ILE A 221 -11.32 -8.81 -0.89
C ILE A 221 -11.46 -10.33 -0.77
N ALA A 222 -11.37 -11.07 -1.87
CA ALA A 222 -11.43 -12.52 -1.86
C ALA A 222 -10.30 -13.12 -0.99
N THR A 223 -9.09 -12.58 -1.08
CA THR A 223 -7.95 -13.01 -0.26
C THR A 223 -8.18 -12.73 1.22
N ILE A 224 -8.74 -11.55 1.56
CA ILE A 224 -9.07 -11.18 2.94
C ILE A 224 -10.15 -12.12 3.48
N ILE A 225 -11.22 -12.32 2.73
CA ILE A 225 -12.32 -13.21 3.11
C ILE A 225 -11.80 -14.65 3.26
N GLN A 226 -10.98 -15.14 2.34
CA GLN A 226 -10.39 -16.49 2.44
C GLN A 226 -9.46 -16.65 3.63
N THR A 227 -8.75 -15.60 4.02
CA THR A 227 -7.85 -15.62 5.18
C THR A 227 -8.66 -15.52 6.48
N ASP A 228 -9.72 -14.72 6.52
CA ASP A 228 -10.60 -14.57 7.69
C ASP A 228 -11.56 -15.77 7.86
N ILE A 229 -12.03 -16.35 6.77
CA ILE A 229 -12.74 -17.63 6.75
C ILE A 229 -11.76 -18.78 6.95
N GLY A 230 -10.46 -18.44 7.06
CA GLY A 230 -9.37 -19.41 7.16
C GLY A 230 -9.82 -20.63 7.88
N ILE A 231 -9.98 -21.67 7.11
CA ILE A 231 -9.99 -23.06 7.47
C ILE A 231 -8.70 -23.31 8.29
N THR A 232 -8.63 -22.68 9.44
CA THR A 232 -7.78 -23.18 10.51
C THR A 232 -8.64 -24.21 11.20
N ASP A 233 -8.21 -25.44 11.14
CA ASP A 233 -8.73 -26.65 11.82
C ASP A 233 -8.80 -26.52 13.35
N SER A 234 -8.83 -25.31 13.87
CA SER A 234 -9.03 -24.99 15.29
C SER A 234 -10.38 -24.30 15.46
N GLY A 235 -11.36 -25.11 15.84
CA GLY A 235 -12.77 -24.77 16.07
C GLY A 235 -13.05 -23.60 17.00
N GLN A 236 -12.57 -22.40 16.68
CA GLN A 236 -12.97 -21.16 17.31
C GLN A 236 -13.94 -20.43 16.40
N SER A 237 -15.19 -20.47 16.84
CA SER A 237 -16.38 -19.83 16.29
C SER A 237 -16.18 -18.34 16.00
N PHE A 238 -16.40 -17.95 14.76
CA PHE A 238 -16.58 -16.58 14.31
C PHE A 238 -17.89 -15.99 14.83
N SER A 239 -17.98 -15.64 16.10
CA SER A 239 -19.20 -15.09 16.70
C SER A 239 -19.44 -13.60 16.46
N HIS A 240 -18.59 -12.90 15.68
CA HIS A 240 -18.70 -11.45 15.47
C HIS A 240 -18.88 -10.98 14.03
N LEU A 241 -18.74 -11.85 13.04
CA LEU A 241 -19.18 -11.57 11.67
C LEU A 241 -20.43 -12.44 11.40
N ARG A 242 -21.59 -11.93 11.77
CA ARG A 242 -22.87 -12.42 11.23
C ARG A 242 -23.00 -12.00 9.77
N LEU A 243 -22.16 -12.52 8.91
CA LEU A 243 -22.52 -12.74 7.52
C LEU A 243 -23.30 -14.04 7.52
N ASP A 244 -24.63 -13.92 7.53
CA ASP A 244 -25.52 -15.06 7.39
C ASP A 244 -25.06 -15.91 6.20
N HIS A 245 -24.92 -17.22 6.39
CA HIS A 245 -24.56 -18.17 5.32
C HIS A 245 -25.46 -18.00 4.07
N HIS A 246 -26.68 -17.51 4.23
CA HIS A 246 -27.58 -17.16 3.15
C HIS A 246 -27.03 -16.00 2.29
N HIS A 247 -26.51 -14.92 2.87
CA HIS A 247 -25.98 -13.79 2.10
C HIS A 247 -24.74 -14.14 1.29
N ILE A 248 -23.88 -15.03 1.81
CA ILE A 248 -22.69 -15.51 1.06
C ILE A 248 -23.14 -16.39 -0.10
N HIS A 249 -24.11 -17.27 0.13
CA HIS A 249 -24.66 -18.12 -0.92
C HIS A 249 -25.35 -17.30 -2.01
N ASP A 250 -26.13 -16.30 -1.64
CA ASP A 250 -26.83 -15.40 -2.58
C ASP A 250 -25.84 -14.54 -3.39
N LEU A 251 -24.75 -14.08 -2.76
CA LEU A 251 -23.66 -13.38 -3.46
C LEU A 251 -22.94 -14.30 -4.45
N MET A 252 -22.65 -15.54 -4.06
CA MET A 252 -22.00 -16.52 -4.95
C MET A 252 -22.92 -16.92 -6.11
N GLU A 253 -24.21 -17.03 -5.88
CA GLU A 253 -25.19 -17.36 -6.91
C GLU A 253 -25.40 -16.18 -7.88
N SER A 254 -25.47 -14.96 -7.36
CA SER A 254 -25.47 -13.73 -8.16
C SER A 254 -24.23 -13.57 -9.01
N GLN A 255 -23.06 -13.94 -8.48
CA GLN A 255 -21.80 -13.91 -9.21
C GLN A 255 -21.76 -14.95 -10.34
N LYS A 256 -22.29 -16.17 -10.13
CA LYS A 256 -22.44 -17.18 -11.18
C LYS A 256 -23.38 -16.70 -12.30
N GLN A 257 -24.48 -16.06 -11.93
CA GLN A 257 -25.42 -15.52 -12.90
C GLN A 257 -24.80 -14.38 -13.73
N LEU A 258 -24.05 -13.46 -13.11
CA LEU A 258 -23.32 -12.42 -13.82
C LEU A 258 -22.29 -13.00 -14.79
N HIS A 259 -21.54 -14.00 -14.37
CA HIS A 259 -20.54 -14.65 -15.24
C HIS A 259 -21.19 -15.38 -16.41
N GLN A 260 -22.36 -16.03 -16.22
CA GLN A 260 -23.13 -16.60 -17.30
C GLN A 260 -23.67 -15.55 -18.28
N ILE A 261 -24.11 -14.39 -17.77
CA ILE A 261 -24.56 -13.27 -18.61
C ILE A 261 -23.41 -12.70 -19.44
N GLU A 262 -22.22 -12.53 -18.86
CA GLU A 262 -21.02 -12.09 -19.56
C GLU A 262 -20.60 -13.08 -20.67
N GLN A 263 -20.53 -14.37 -20.36
CA GLN A 263 -20.23 -15.40 -21.37
C GLN A 263 -21.26 -15.47 -22.51
N ASN A 264 -22.53 -15.29 -22.18
CA ASN A 264 -23.58 -15.26 -23.20
C ASN A 264 -23.51 -14.00 -24.07
N LYS A 265 -23.10 -12.88 -23.50
CA LYS A 265 -22.85 -11.62 -24.24
C LYS A 265 -21.68 -11.77 -25.18
N GLU A 266 -20.54 -12.31 -24.74
CA GLU A 266 -19.37 -12.58 -25.58
C GLU A 266 -19.71 -13.49 -26.76
N LYS A 267 -20.45 -14.60 -26.52
CA LYS A 267 -20.90 -15.50 -27.59
C LYS A 267 -21.86 -14.83 -28.59
N ALA A 268 -22.73 -13.93 -28.11
CA ALA A 268 -23.63 -13.16 -28.96
C ALA A 268 -22.86 -12.17 -29.84
N ASP A 269 -21.88 -11.49 -29.26
CA ASP A 269 -21.03 -10.52 -29.96
C ASP A 269 -20.14 -11.21 -31.01
N GLU A 270 -19.57 -12.39 -30.71
CA GLU A 270 -18.83 -13.20 -31.69
C GLU A 270 -19.71 -13.64 -32.86
N LYS A 271 -20.94 -14.08 -32.58
CA LYS A 271 -21.90 -14.47 -33.63
C LYS A 271 -22.31 -13.30 -34.51
N ALA A 272 -22.54 -12.12 -33.91
CA ALA A 272 -22.83 -10.89 -34.64
C ALA A 272 -21.65 -10.44 -35.53
N LEU A 273 -20.43 -10.53 -35.00
CA LEU A 273 -19.21 -10.22 -35.75
C LEU A 273 -18.98 -11.18 -36.93
N ALA A 274 -19.22 -12.48 -36.73
CA ALA A 274 -19.14 -13.47 -37.81
C ALA A 274 -20.19 -13.20 -38.92
N ALA A 275 -21.42 -12.84 -38.54
CA ALA A 275 -22.46 -12.47 -39.51
C ALA A 275 -22.11 -11.21 -40.30
N LEU A 276 -21.55 -10.20 -39.66
CA LEU A 276 -21.06 -8.99 -40.32
C LEU A 276 -19.90 -9.27 -41.27
N LYS A 277 -18.94 -10.10 -40.88
CA LYS A 277 -17.84 -10.54 -41.75
C LYS A 277 -18.36 -11.29 -43.01
N ALA A 278 -19.36 -12.17 -42.85
CA ALA A 278 -19.99 -12.88 -43.96
C ALA A 278 -20.70 -11.93 -44.93
N ARG A 279 -21.45 -10.94 -44.41
CA ARG A 279 -22.10 -9.89 -45.23
C ARG A 279 -21.08 -9.05 -46.01
N LEU A 280 -19.99 -8.66 -45.36
CA LEU A 280 -18.93 -7.86 -45.99
C LEU A 280 -18.25 -8.67 -47.13
N ASN A 281 -17.97 -9.94 -46.90
CA ASN A 281 -17.36 -10.80 -47.92
C ASN A 281 -18.31 -11.03 -49.13
N LYS A 282 -19.61 -11.15 -48.88
CA LYS A 282 -20.62 -11.22 -49.95
C LYS A 282 -20.63 -9.95 -50.78
N ALA A 283 -20.74 -8.77 -50.12
CA ALA A 283 -20.73 -7.47 -50.78
C ALA A 283 -19.45 -7.24 -51.62
N ARG A 284 -18.29 -7.70 -51.14
CA ARG A 284 -17.03 -7.62 -51.91
C ARG A 284 -17.05 -8.51 -53.18
N LYS A 285 -17.64 -9.69 -53.08
CA LYS A 285 -17.81 -10.57 -54.26
C LYS A 285 -18.75 -9.99 -55.29
N ASP A 286 -19.88 -9.43 -54.84
CA ASP A 286 -20.86 -8.80 -55.71
C ASP A 286 -20.26 -7.53 -56.37
N ALA A 287 -19.50 -6.73 -55.68
CA ALA A 287 -18.79 -5.57 -56.23
C ALA A 287 -17.71 -5.98 -57.25
N LYS A 288 -16.98 -7.11 -57.04
CA LYS A 288 -16.03 -7.65 -58.05
C LYS A 288 -16.75 -8.13 -59.29
N ALA A 289 -17.87 -8.85 -59.14
CA ALA A 289 -18.67 -9.35 -60.27
C ALA A 289 -19.23 -8.17 -61.14
N ASN A 290 -19.78 -7.13 -60.46
CA ASN A 290 -20.27 -5.93 -61.16
C ASN A 290 -19.15 -5.17 -61.87
N LYS A 291 -17.96 -5.07 -61.28
CA LYS A 291 -16.81 -4.45 -61.96
C LYS A 291 -16.37 -5.24 -63.17
N GLY A 292 -16.41 -6.58 -63.12
CA GLY A 292 -16.13 -7.47 -64.27
C GLY A 292 -17.15 -7.28 -65.39
N ALA A 293 -18.44 -7.21 -65.07
CA ALA A 293 -19.51 -6.98 -66.04
C ALA A 293 -19.41 -5.59 -66.73
N ILE A 294 -19.07 -4.56 -65.97
CA ILE A 294 -18.85 -3.21 -66.53
C ILE A 294 -17.63 -3.20 -67.48
N LEU A 295 -16.54 -3.84 -67.12
CA LEU A 295 -15.35 -3.94 -67.98
C LEU A 295 -15.62 -4.72 -69.26
N GLN A 296 -16.38 -5.84 -69.20
CA GLN A 296 -16.77 -6.59 -70.39
C GLN A 296 -17.73 -5.80 -71.32
N GLY A 297 -18.63 -5.01 -70.72
CA GLY A 297 -19.50 -4.12 -71.51
C GLY A 297 -18.77 -2.97 -72.20
N LEU A 298 -17.63 -2.53 -71.66
CA LEU A 298 -16.81 -1.45 -72.29
C LEU A 298 -15.85 -1.98 -73.36
N THR A 299 -15.62 -3.29 -73.47
CA THR A 299 -14.76 -3.91 -74.49
C THR A 299 -15.57 -4.42 -75.71
N SER A 300 -16.88 -4.28 -75.68
CA SER A 300 -17.79 -4.69 -76.78
C SER A 300 -18.38 -3.50 -77.58
N TYR A 301 -17.77 -2.34 -77.46
CA TYR A 301 -17.97 -1.16 -78.29
C TYR A 301 -16.59 -0.82 -78.96
#